data_9890cbd14cd8ca911de5f73a19e6d11e
#
_entry.id   9890cbd14cd8ca911de5f73a19e6d11e
#
_cell.length_a   1.000
_cell.length_b   1.000
_cell.length_c   1.000
_cell.angle_alpha   90.00
_cell.angle_beta   90.00
_cell.angle_gamma   90.00
#
_symmetry.space_group_name_H-M   'P 1'
#
loop_
_entity.id
_entity.type
_entity.pdbx_description
1 polymer ?
#
loop_
_entity_poly.entity_id
_entity_poly.type
_entity_poly.pdbx_seq_one_letter_code
_entity_poly.pdbx_strand_id
1 'polypeptide(L)'
;LMLAYNSSSLAGLLTNTKEAVPESRWGLFFEPNFIVGNRSTTVNRTGYGFTTAGFTMGADYRVWDNLLVGLATGYNYTDAGFNGSGGLVQNNSWPITAYAAYLPETFYIFGSLGYTLNLFDLQRTIAFGGITRNAKSSPTGNQLNAYGEAGYDLKLKPLVVTPTMSLAYTSFGLQGFT
;
A
#
# COMPACT_ATOMS: atom_id res chain seq x y z
N LEU A 1 12.83 -3.75 3.29
CA LEU A 1 11.82 -4.03 2.26
C LEU A 1 10.72 -2.98 2.39
N MET A 2 10.82 -1.91 1.63
CA MET A 2 9.72 -0.92 1.55
C MET A 2 8.64 -1.53 0.67
N LEU A 3 7.56 -2.01 1.26
CA LEU A 3 6.30 -2.22 0.56
C LEU A 3 5.69 -0.83 0.35
N ALA A 4 5.95 -0.25 -0.81
CA ALA A 4 5.25 0.98 -1.21
C ALA A 4 3.76 0.63 -1.36
N TYR A 5 2.95 1.14 -0.46
CA TYR A 5 1.51 1.19 -0.65
C TYR A 5 1.25 2.01 -1.93
N ASN A 6 0.64 1.38 -2.91
CA ASN A 6 0.36 2.04 -4.17
C ASN A 6 -0.83 3.00 -3.98
N SER A 7 -0.53 4.26 -3.64
CA SER A 7 -1.54 5.32 -3.51
C SER A 7 -2.23 5.67 -4.84
N SER A 8 -1.72 5.17 -5.97
CA SER A 8 -2.28 5.42 -7.30
C SER A 8 -3.66 4.77 -7.52
N SER A 9 -4.01 3.72 -6.78
CA SER A 9 -5.32 3.07 -6.91
C SER A 9 -6.46 3.92 -6.31
N LEU A 10 -6.21 4.62 -5.20
CA LEU A 10 -7.20 5.52 -4.61
C LEU A 10 -7.38 6.81 -5.45
N ALA A 11 -6.31 7.34 -6.05
CA ALA A 11 -6.41 8.47 -6.97
C ALA A 11 -7.21 8.11 -8.24
N GLY A 12 -7.11 6.87 -8.75
CA GLY A 12 -7.91 6.37 -9.87
C GLY A 12 -9.40 6.30 -9.57
N LEU A 13 -9.80 6.00 -8.35
CA LEU A 13 -11.20 6.03 -7.91
C LEU A 13 -11.77 7.46 -7.86
N LEU A 14 -10.93 8.44 -7.51
CA LEU A 14 -11.33 9.84 -7.42
C LEU A 14 -11.55 10.50 -8.80
N THR A 15 -10.88 10.04 -9.86
CA THR A 15 -11.04 10.58 -11.21
C THR A 15 -12.38 10.18 -11.86
N ASN A 16 -12.94 9.03 -11.49
CA ASN A 16 -14.24 8.56 -12.01
C ASN A 16 -15.46 9.24 -11.35
N THR A 17 -15.28 9.94 -10.24
CA THR A 17 -16.41 10.56 -9.52
C THR A 17 -16.85 11.92 -10.10
N LYS A 18 -16.11 12.49 -11.07
CA LYS A 18 -16.47 13.77 -11.70
C LYS A 18 -17.56 13.68 -12.79
N GLU A 19 -17.89 12.48 -13.31
CA GLU A 19 -18.76 12.38 -14.50
C GLU A 19 -20.23 12.00 -14.24
N ALA A 20 -20.59 11.51 -13.06
CA ALA A 20 -21.99 11.32 -12.70
C ALA A 20 -22.14 11.43 -11.18
N VAL A 21 -23.01 12.30 -10.71
CA VAL A 21 -23.44 12.28 -9.30
C VAL A 21 -24.27 11.01 -9.12
N PRO A 22 -23.76 9.95 -8.47
CA PRO A 22 -24.56 8.75 -8.26
C PRO A 22 -25.78 9.10 -7.41
N GLU A 23 -26.94 8.53 -7.71
CA GLU A 23 -28.14 8.68 -6.87
C GLU A 23 -27.91 8.20 -5.44
N SER A 24 -26.97 7.26 -5.25
CA SER A 24 -26.56 6.76 -3.93
C SER A 24 -25.43 7.60 -3.33
N ARG A 25 -25.57 7.95 -2.05
CA ARG A 25 -24.51 8.56 -1.25
C ARG A 25 -23.44 7.57 -0.79
N TRP A 26 -23.71 6.26 -0.94
CA TRP A 26 -22.81 5.18 -0.57
C TRP A 26 -22.08 4.65 -1.80
N GLY A 27 -20.76 4.51 -1.70
CA GLY A 27 -19.92 3.78 -2.62
C GLY A 27 -19.33 2.53 -1.95
N LEU A 28 -19.21 1.45 -2.72
CA LEU A 28 -18.51 0.23 -2.33
C LEU A 28 -17.50 -0.09 -3.42
N PHE A 29 -16.31 -0.51 -3.02
CA PHE A 29 -15.30 -0.95 -3.97
C PHE A 29 -14.61 -2.23 -3.52
N PHE A 30 -14.13 -2.97 -4.48
CA PHE A 30 -13.28 -4.15 -4.30
C PHE A 30 -12.19 -4.13 -5.37
N GLU A 31 -10.94 -4.19 -4.95
CA GLU A 31 -9.77 -4.12 -5.83
C GLU A 31 -8.81 -5.27 -5.52
N PRO A 32 -8.68 -6.26 -6.41
CA PRO A 32 -7.64 -7.26 -6.30
C PRO A 32 -6.29 -6.64 -6.72
N ASN A 33 -5.20 -7.08 -6.07
CA ASN A 33 -3.86 -6.67 -6.45
C ASN A 33 -2.94 -7.89 -6.61
N PHE A 34 -2.01 -7.76 -7.57
CA PHE A 34 -0.98 -8.75 -7.81
C PHE A 34 0.30 -8.04 -8.23
N ILE A 35 1.38 -8.24 -7.48
CA ILE A 35 2.66 -7.58 -7.72
C ILE A 35 3.76 -8.64 -7.76
N VAL A 36 4.58 -8.61 -8.80
CA VAL A 36 5.78 -9.44 -8.93
C VAL A 36 6.98 -8.51 -9.08
N GLY A 37 8.03 -8.79 -8.35
CA GLY A 37 9.26 -8.04 -8.46
C GLY A 37 10.48 -8.92 -8.26
N ASN A 38 11.58 -8.53 -8.88
CA ASN A 38 12.85 -9.20 -8.70
C ASN A 38 14.01 -8.19 -8.64
N ARG A 39 15.06 -8.61 -8.02
CA ARG A 39 16.34 -7.89 -7.98
C ARG A 39 17.47 -8.87 -8.25
N SER A 40 18.31 -8.54 -9.20
CA SER A 40 19.50 -9.36 -9.51
C SER A 40 20.54 -9.28 -8.38
N THR A 41 21.25 -10.37 -8.16
CA THR A 41 22.42 -10.43 -7.29
C THR A 41 23.54 -9.56 -7.84
N THR A 42 24.16 -8.77 -6.98
CA THR A 42 25.38 -7.99 -7.28
C THR A 42 26.49 -8.42 -6.35
N VAL A 43 27.76 -7.95 -6.61
CA VAL A 43 28.94 -8.33 -5.82
C VAL A 43 28.73 -8.10 -4.30
N ASN A 44 27.97 -7.08 -3.90
CA ASN A 44 27.78 -6.68 -2.52
C ASN A 44 26.38 -6.95 -1.95
N ARG A 45 25.46 -7.54 -2.73
CA ARG A 45 24.07 -7.75 -2.31
C ARG A 45 23.47 -8.98 -2.97
N THR A 46 22.86 -9.82 -2.17
CA THR A 46 22.07 -10.95 -2.63
C THR A 46 20.81 -10.46 -3.35
N GLY A 47 20.52 -11.03 -4.51
CA GLY A 47 19.29 -10.81 -5.24
C GLY A 47 18.12 -11.51 -4.54
N TYR A 48 16.91 -11.05 -4.82
CA TYR A 48 15.68 -11.67 -4.33
C TYR A 48 14.57 -11.52 -5.36
N GLY A 49 13.61 -12.43 -5.33
CA GLY A 49 12.33 -12.31 -6.01
C GLY A 49 11.21 -12.26 -4.99
N PHE A 50 10.14 -11.54 -5.30
CA PHE A 50 8.95 -11.56 -4.47
C PHE A 50 7.67 -11.54 -5.30
N THR A 51 6.63 -12.10 -4.73
CA THR A 51 5.27 -12.05 -5.25
C THR A 51 4.36 -11.61 -4.12
N THR A 52 3.50 -10.64 -4.42
CA THR A 52 2.44 -10.20 -3.51
C THR A 52 1.10 -10.41 -4.20
N ALA A 53 0.18 -11.06 -3.54
CA ALA A 53 -1.20 -11.20 -3.98
C ALA A 53 -2.13 -10.78 -2.85
N GLY A 54 -3.22 -10.10 -3.18
CA GLY A 54 -4.14 -9.62 -2.17
C GLY A 54 -5.35 -8.91 -2.76
N PHE A 55 -6.07 -8.23 -1.88
CA PHE A 55 -7.21 -7.40 -2.24
C PHE A 55 -7.38 -6.26 -1.24
N THR A 56 -8.03 -5.21 -1.70
CA THR A 56 -8.54 -4.11 -0.88
C THR A 56 -10.03 -3.98 -1.13
N MET A 57 -10.80 -3.77 -0.08
CA MET A 57 -12.22 -3.45 -0.17
C MET A 57 -12.54 -2.29 0.75
N GLY A 58 -13.58 -1.55 0.41
CA GLY A 58 -13.97 -0.43 1.25
C GLY A 58 -15.34 0.09 0.95
N ALA A 59 -15.74 0.99 1.80
CA ALA A 59 -16.97 1.74 1.68
C ALA A 59 -16.69 3.21 1.89
N ASP A 60 -17.32 4.04 1.09
CA ASP A 60 -17.31 5.48 1.27
C ASP A 60 -18.72 6.05 1.33
N TYR A 61 -18.80 7.22 1.93
CA TYR A 61 -20.03 7.96 2.09
C TYR A 61 -19.82 9.42 1.69
N ARG A 62 -20.67 9.92 0.81
CA ARG A 62 -20.71 11.31 0.42
C ARG A 62 -21.47 12.13 1.45
N VAL A 63 -20.71 12.79 2.32
CA VAL A 63 -21.27 13.64 3.41
C VAL A 63 -21.93 14.88 2.80
N TRP A 64 -21.21 15.55 1.87
CA TRP A 64 -21.68 16.68 1.08
C TRP A 64 -21.38 16.43 -0.39
N ASP A 65 -21.87 17.22 -1.29
CA ASP A 65 -21.66 17.06 -2.74
C ASP A 65 -20.17 17.05 -3.12
N ASN A 66 -19.36 17.70 -2.31
CA ASN A 66 -17.91 17.85 -2.51
C ASN A 66 -17.06 17.19 -1.42
N LEU A 67 -17.64 16.49 -0.44
CA LEU A 67 -16.92 15.79 0.63
C LEU A 67 -17.30 14.32 0.69
N LEU A 68 -16.29 13.48 0.53
CA LEU A 68 -16.36 12.02 0.65
C LEU A 68 -15.48 11.58 1.81
N VAL A 69 -15.97 10.65 2.61
CA VAL A 69 -15.21 9.96 3.65
C VAL A 69 -15.37 8.46 3.49
N GLY A 70 -14.34 7.70 3.83
CA GLY A 70 -14.41 6.25 3.64
C GLY A 70 -13.49 5.48 4.56
N LEU A 71 -13.76 4.18 4.61
CA LEU A 71 -12.93 3.18 5.28
C LEU A 71 -12.63 2.07 4.30
N ALA A 72 -11.38 1.62 4.32
CA ALA A 72 -10.90 0.50 3.52
C ALA A 72 -10.18 -0.50 4.42
N THR A 73 -10.28 -1.76 4.06
CA THR A 73 -9.49 -2.84 4.65
C THR A 73 -9.07 -3.81 3.55
N GLY A 74 -8.18 -4.73 3.85
CA GLY A 74 -7.74 -5.69 2.86
C GLY A 74 -6.89 -6.79 3.48
N TYR A 75 -6.35 -7.60 2.60
CA TYR A 75 -5.39 -8.63 2.93
C TYR A 75 -4.36 -8.73 1.82
N ASN A 76 -3.09 -8.85 2.19
CA ASN A 76 -2.00 -9.10 1.25
C ASN A 76 -1.11 -10.22 1.79
N TYR A 77 -0.82 -11.17 0.93
CA TYR A 77 0.19 -12.19 1.15
C TYR A 77 1.40 -11.90 0.28
N THR A 78 2.56 -11.82 0.88
CA THR A 78 3.84 -11.63 0.18
C THR A 78 4.75 -12.81 0.46
N ASP A 79 5.28 -13.41 -0.60
CA ASP A 79 6.33 -14.42 -0.55
C ASP A 79 7.59 -13.84 -1.21
N ALA A 80 8.72 -13.89 -0.50
CA ALA A 80 9.99 -13.36 -1.00
C ALA A 80 11.11 -14.37 -0.74
N GLY A 81 11.76 -14.83 -1.81
CA GLY A 81 12.90 -15.74 -1.78
C GLY A 81 14.22 -15.05 -2.09
N PHE A 82 15.25 -15.33 -1.31
CA PHE A 82 16.60 -14.80 -1.54
C PHE A 82 17.45 -15.79 -2.32
N ASN A 83 18.14 -15.29 -3.36
CA ASN A 83 19.02 -16.08 -4.19
C ASN A 83 20.26 -16.58 -3.39
N GLY A 84 20.64 -17.83 -3.55
CA GLY A 84 21.90 -18.38 -3.08
C GLY A 84 21.99 -18.69 -1.58
N SER A 85 21.31 -18.00 -0.70
CA SER A 85 21.39 -18.21 0.77
C SER A 85 20.23 -19.03 1.33
N GLY A 86 19.26 -19.43 0.48
CA GLY A 86 18.12 -20.25 0.90
C GLY A 86 17.22 -19.59 1.95
N GLY A 87 17.17 -18.28 2.02
CA GLY A 87 16.26 -17.55 2.91
C GLY A 87 14.90 -17.33 2.26
N LEU A 88 13.84 -17.49 3.04
CA LEU A 88 12.45 -17.22 2.65
C LEU A 88 11.82 -16.25 3.66
N VAL A 89 11.09 -15.28 3.15
CA VAL A 89 10.28 -14.33 3.93
C VAL A 89 8.86 -14.40 3.43
N GLN A 90 7.95 -14.79 4.30
CA GLN A 90 6.52 -14.71 4.05
C GLN A 90 5.94 -13.64 4.95
N ASN A 91 5.00 -12.86 4.43
CA ASN A 91 4.30 -11.81 5.18
C ASN A 91 2.81 -11.84 4.88
N ASN A 92 2.02 -11.90 5.93
CA ASN A 92 0.58 -11.72 5.90
C ASN A 92 0.27 -10.33 6.47
N SER A 93 -0.34 -9.45 5.65
CA SER A 93 -0.61 -8.05 6.00
C SER A 93 -2.11 -7.78 6.03
N TRP A 94 -2.55 -7.12 7.09
CA TRP A 94 -3.94 -6.73 7.33
C TRP A 94 -4.02 -5.21 7.49
N PRO A 95 -4.22 -4.45 6.40
CA PRO A 95 -4.39 -3.00 6.46
C PRO A 95 -5.82 -2.62 6.85
N ILE A 96 -5.94 -1.52 7.60
CA ILE A 96 -7.16 -0.74 7.76
C ILE A 96 -6.82 0.73 7.52
N THR A 97 -7.62 1.44 6.72
CA THR A 97 -7.35 2.81 6.31
C THR A 97 -8.62 3.63 6.34
N ALA A 98 -8.57 4.78 7.01
CA ALA A 98 -9.58 5.83 6.90
C ALA A 98 -9.10 6.87 5.89
N TYR A 99 -10.00 7.40 5.07
CA TYR A 99 -9.67 8.44 4.10
C TYR A 99 -10.79 9.46 3.95
N ALA A 100 -10.41 10.64 3.47
CA ALA A 100 -11.34 11.70 3.12
C ALA A 100 -10.86 12.41 1.84
N ALA A 101 -11.80 12.83 1.02
CA ALA A 101 -11.55 13.63 -0.17
C ALA A 101 -12.50 14.82 -0.19
N TYR A 102 -11.94 16.02 -0.35
CA TYR A 102 -12.68 17.24 -0.58
C TYR A 102 -12.44 17.70 -2.02
N LEU A 103 -13.52 17.76 -2.82
CA LEU A 103 -13.48 17.85 -4.28
C LEU A 103 -14.33 19.02 -4.81
N PRO A 104 -14.00 20.29 -4.49
CA PRO A 104 -14.63 21.44 -5.14
C PRO A 104 -14.27 21.52 -6.64
N GLU A 105 -14.87 22.46 -7.37
CA GLU A 105 -14.75 22.52 -8.84
C GLU A 105 -13.34 22.83 -9.37
N THR A 106 -12.49 23.47 -8.56
CA THR A 106 -11.19 24.01 -9.01
C THR A 106 -9.98 23.42 -8.35
N PHE A 107 -10.14 22.73 -7.25
CA PHE A 107 -9.05 22.03 -6.54
C PHE A 107 -9.55 20.77 -5.87
N TYR A 108 -8.64 19.94 -5.39
CA TYR A 108 -8.98 18.82 -4.52
C TYR A 108 -7.98 18.68 -3.39
N ILE A 109 -8.45 18.12 -2.30
CA ILE A 109 -7.61 17.72 -1.19
C ILE A 109 -8.00 16.28 -0.82
N PHE A 110 -7.01 15.41 -0.73
CA PHE A 110 -7.16 14.03 -0.29
C PHE A 110 -6.28 13.77 0.92
N GLY A 111 -6.78 13.02 1.88
CA GLY A 111 -5.99 12.56 3.02
C GLY A 111 -6.37 11.14 3.42
N SER A 112 -5.38 10.36 3.85
CA SER A 112 -5.62 9.03 4.42
C SER A 112 -4.70 8.75 5.59
N LEU A 113 -5.21 7.94 6.53
CA LEU A 113 -4.49 7.43 7.68
C LEU A 113 -4.76 5.93 7.77
N GLY A 114 -3.69 5.13 7.72
CA GLY A 114 -3.76 3.69 7.71
C GLY A 114 -2.90 3.04 8.77
N TYR A 115 -3.37 1.92 9.29
CA TYR A 115 -2.63 1.03 10.16
C TYR A 115 -2.61 -0.37 9.54
N THR A 116 -1.44 -1.02 9.55
CA THR A 116 -1.26 -2.35 9.00
C THR A 116 -0.59 -3.25 10.02
N LEU A 117 -1.22 -4.38 10.29
CA LEU A 117 -0.63 -5.49 11.04
C LEU A 117 0.07 -6.43 10.05
N ASN A 118 1.34 -6.72 10.30
CA ASN A 118 2.16 -7.61 9.50
C ASN A 118 2.60 -8.82 10.33
N LEU A 119 2.31 -10.01 9.84
CA LEU A 119 2.72 -11.28 10.44
C LEU A 119 3.77 -11.92 9.54
N PHE A 120 5.01 -11.95 10.00
CA PHE A 120 6.14 -12.46 9.23
C PHE A 120 6.47 -13.90 9.62
N ASP A 121 6.79 -14.70 8.60
CA ASP A 121 7.46 -15.99 8.77
C ASP A 121 8.80 -15.94 8.03
N LEU A 122 9.86 -15.97 8.81
CA LEU A 122 11.24 -15.89 8.33
C LEU A 122 11.91 -17.25 8.44
N GLN A 123 12.50 -17.71 7.35
CA GLN A 123 13.31 -18.92 7.34
C GLN A 123 14.67 -18.61 6.74
N ARG A 124 15.73 -19.04 7.42
CA ARG A 124 17.09 -18.86 6.94
C ARG A 124 17.89 -20.13 7.16
N THR A 125 18.53 -20.63 6.11
CA THR A 125 19.49 -21.71 6.18
C THR A 125 20.89 -21.12 6.42
N ILE A 126 21.53 -21.56 7.49
CA ILE A 126 22.90 -21.19 7.86
C ILE A 126 23.76 -22.43 7.62
N ALA A 127 24.69 -22.35 6.64
CA ALA A 127 25.61 -23.42 6.34
C ALA A 127 27.06 -22.90 6.46
N PHE A 128 27.83 -23.47 7.39
CA PHE A 128 29.24 -23.18 7.49
C PHE A 128 30.00 -24.34 8.12
N GLY A 129 31.24 -24.63 7.65
CA GLY A 129 32.11 -25.64 8.26
C GLY A 129 31.51 -27.07 8.35
N GLY A 130 30.66 -27.46 7.38
CA GLY A 130 29.98 -28.78 7.37
C GLY A 130 28.73 -28.85 8.26
N ILE A 131 28.33 -27.77 8.91
CA ILE A 131 27.14 -27.68 9.75
C ILE A 131 26.07 -26.90 8.98
N THR A 132 24.87 -27.49 8.84
CA THR A 132 23.68 -26.82 8.29
C THR A 132 22.62 -26.65 9.36
N ARG A 133 22.16 -25.45 9.61
CA ARG A 133 21.07 -25.12 10.54
C ARG A 133 20.00 -24.27 9.86
N ASN A 134 18.76 -24.58 10.16
CA ASN A 134 17.60 -23.77 9.75
C ASN A 134 17.15 -22.93 10.94
N ALA A 135 17.26 -21.61 10.82
CA ALA A 135 16.69 -20.66 11.75
C ALA A 135 15.31 -20.25 11.27
N LYS A 136 14.33 -20.28 12.16
CA LYS A 136 12.95 -19.82 11.90
C LYS A 136 12.59 -18.77 12.93
N SER A 137 11.84 -17.76 12.52
CA SER A 137 11.31 -16.72 13.39
C SER A 137 10.01 -16.16 12.81
N SER A 138 9.06 -15.84 13.67
CA SER A 138 7.75 -15.33 13.27
C SER A 138 7.45 -14.00 13.99
N PRO A 139 8.20 -12.91 13.71
CA PRO A 139 7.97 -11.62 14.33
C PRO A 139 6.69 -10.96 13.81
N THR A 140 6.08 -10.13 14.66
CA THR A 140 4.97 -9.26 14.29
C THR A 140 5.48 -7.84 14.04
N GLY A 141 5.00 -7.22 12.98
CA GLY A 141 5.30 -5.83 12.63
C GLY A 141 4.04 -4.98 12.56
N ASN A 142 4.16 -3.75 13.02
CA ASN A 142 3.11 -2.75 12.96
C ASN A 142 3.55 -1.61 12.04
N GLN A 143 2.66 -1.15 11.17
CA GLN A 143 2.96 -0.06 10.26
C GLN A 143 1.87 1.00 10.34
N LEU A 144 2.28 2.25 10.53
CA LEU A 144 1.42 3.43 10.43
C LEU A 144 1.74 4.14 9.12
N ASN A 145 0.71 4.47 8.35
CA ASN A 145 0.81 5.21 7.10
C ASN A 145 -0.05 6.46 7.19
N ALA A 146 0.48 7.59 6.75
CA ALA A 146 -0.29 8.79 6.52
C ALA A 146 0.04 9.33 5.13
N TYR A 147 -0.99 9.76 4.40
CA TYR A 147 -0.84 10.32 3.07
C TYR A 147 -1.74 11.54 2.92
N GLY A 148 -1.22 12.56 2.28
CA GLY A 148 -1.96 13.75 1.91
C GLY A 148 -1.60 14.19 0.50
N GLU A 149 -2.59 14.65 -0.25
CA GLU A 149 -2.43 15.15 -1.61
C GLU A 149 -3.35 16.34 -1.84
N ALA A 150 -2.88 17.32 -2.57
CA ALA A 150 -3.68 18.46 -3.05
C ALA A 150 -3.33 18.76 -4.50
N GLY A 151 -4.34 19.13 -5.28
CA GLY A 151 -4.19 19.54 -6.67
C GLY A 151 -5.07 20.72 -7.00
N TYR A 152 -4.67 21.52 -7.99
CA TYR A 152 -5.41 22.70 -8.44
C TYR A 152 -5.57 22.70 -9.96
N ASP A 153 -6.80 22.84 -10.46
CA ASP A 153 -7.14 22.80 -11.89
C ASP A 153 -6.96 24.19 -12.54
N LEU A 154 -5.87 24.35 -13.27
CA LEU A 154 -5.62 25.52 -14.14
C LEU A 154 -6.29 25.31 -15.50
N LYS A 155 -7.42 25.98 -15.73
CA LYS A 155 -8.18 25.88 -16.98
C LYS A 155 -7.57 26.82 -18.06
N LEU A 156 -6.57 26.34 -18.79
CA LEU A 156 -5.92 27.04 -19.91
C LEU A 156 -6.53 26.52 -21.22
N LYS A 157 -7.59 27.17 -21.73
CA LYS A 157 -8.27 26.68 -22.95
C LYS A 157 -7.28 26.51 -24.13
N PRO A 158 -7.22 25.36 -24.81
CA PRO A 158 -8.07 24.18 -24.69
C PRO A 158 -7.58 23.13 -23.66
N LEU A 159 -6.57 23.43 -22.86
CA LEU A 159 -5.88 22.53 -21.95
C LEU A 159 -6.30 22.79 -20.50
N VAL A 160 -6.40 21.72 -19.70
CA VAL A 160 -6.46 21.79 -18.24
C VAL A 160 -5.14 21.23 -17.69
N VAL A 161 -4.45 22.00 -16.85
CA VAL A 161 -3.20 21.58 -16.19
C VAL A 161 -3.48 21.52 -14.70
N THR A 162 -3.25 20.35 -14.10
CA THR A 162 -3.48 20.15 -12.66
C THR A 162 -2.14 19.90 -11.96
N PRO A 163 -1.43 20.95 -11.48
CA PRO A 163 -0.31 20.75 -10.58
C PRO A 163 -0.78 20.05 -9.31
N THR A 164 -0.03 19.06 -8.87
CA THR A 164 -0.31 18.26 -7.68
C THR A 164 0.88 18.26 -6.74
N MET A 165 0.61 18.24 -5.43
CA MET A 165 1.60 18.07 -4.39
C MET A 165 1.13 16.98 -3.43
N SER A 166 2.01 16.04 -3.08
CA SER A 166 1.70 14.97 -2.14
C SER A 166 2.79 14.82 -1.08
N LEU A 167 2.35 14.35 0.09
CA LEU A 167 3.21 14.00 1.21
C LEU A 167 2.82 12.62 1.72
N ALA A 168 3.79 11.74 1.88
CA ALA A 168 3.61 10.42 2.46
C ALA A 168 4.52 10.24 3.68
N TYR A 169 3.96 9.69 4.75
CA TYR A 169 4.69 9.30 5.94
C TYR A 169 4.42 7.83 6.23
N THR A 170 5.48 7.07 6.50
CA THR A 170 5.37 5.67 6.91
C THR A 170 6.28 5.44 8.10
N SER A 171 5.72 4.87 9.17
CA SER A 171 6.45 4.39 10.33
C SER A 171 6.23 2.89 10.46
N PHE A 172 7.33 2.15 10.61
CA PHE A 172 7.31 0.70 10.74
C PHE A 172 8.03 0.27 12.02
N GLY A 173 7.35 -0.51 12.85
CA GLY A 173 7.89 -1.11 14.05
C GLY A 173 7.86 -2.64 13.93
N LEU A 174 8.99 -3.29 14.19
CA LEU A 174 9.09 -4.75 14.28
C LEU A 174 9.29 -5.14 15.74
N GLN A 175 8.52 -6.12 16.22
CA GLN A 175 8.73 -6.67 17.56
C GLN A 175 10.05 -7.45 17.58
N GLY A 176 10.78 -7.33 18.69
CA GLY A 176 12.06 -7.99 18.86
C GLY A 176 11.95 -9.52 18.79
N PHE A 177 13.02 -10.14 18.32
CA PHE A 177 13.15 -11.58 18.30
C PHE A 177 13.44 -12.07 19.74
N THR A 178 12.72 -13.07 20.18
CA THR A 178 13.04 -13.85 21.37
C THR A 178 13.50 -15.23 20.93
#